data_af4b96f54aeb90693ffa04739fce493b
#
_entry.id   af4b96f54aeb90693ffa04739fce493b
#
_cell.length_a   1.000
_cell.length_b   1.000
_cell.length_c   1.000
_cell.angle_alpha   90.00
_cell.angle_beta   90.00
_cell.angle_gamma   90.00
#
_symmetry.space_group_name_H-M   'P 1'
#
loop_
_entity.id
_entity.type
_entity.pdbx_description
1 polymer ?
#
loop_
_entity_poly.entity_id
_entity_poly.type
_entity_poly.pdbx_seq_one_letter_code
_entity_poly.pdbx_strand_id
1 'polypeptide(L)'
;MKNVHVLRHEKEKNYYTFMMVVSVVVWLLCLVGVLAALVFCLPLILIGLFVSWLSSQYFKAVVFGNSIQVNEKQFPEIDRIVKDFSRELGLSRVPLVFVENGNGSVNAFAVKMLSKKYVILKSDLVDLMLRRGRTDELAMIIGH
;
A
#
# COMPACT_ATOMS: atom_id res chain seq x y z
N MET A 1 52.25 -11.43 37.80
CA MET A 1 51.18 -10.57 37.29
C MET A 1 50.74 -9.67 38.43
N LYS A 2 51.05 -8.36 38.38
CA LYS A 2 50.63 -7.40 39.41
C LYS A 2 49.13 -7.19 39.31
N ASN A 3 48.39 -7.40 40.38
CA ASN A 3 46.96 -7.18 40.45
C ASN A 3 46.64 -5.72 40.16
N VAL A 4 46.05 -5.45 39.00
CA VAL A 4 45.66 -4.11 38.52
C VAL A 4 44.68 -3.41 39.49
N HIS A 5 43.98 -4.16 40.32
CA HIS A 5 43.10 -3.65 41.37
C HIS A 5 43.76 -2.83 42.47
N VAL A 6 45.10 -3.00 42.68
CA VAL A 6 45.84 -2.30 43.76
C VAL A 6 46.26 -0.89 43.34
N LEU A 7 46.19 -0.56 42.04
CA LEU A 7 46.65 0.72 41.49
C LEU A 7 45.52 1.75 41.31
N ARG A 8 44.25 1.39 41.58
CA ARG A 8 43.13 2.30 41.45
C ARG A 8 43.01 3.23 42.64
N HIS A 9 43.13 4.54 42.38
CA HIS A 9 42.91 5.59 43.38
C HIS A 9 41.45 5.56 43.88
N GLU A 10 41.20 5.81 45.19
CA GLU A 10 39.82 5.78 45.74
C GLU A 10 38.85 6.72 45.04
N LYS A 11 39.32 7.87 44.56
CA LYS A 11 38.49 8.77 43.72
C LYS A 11 38.02 8.15 42.43
N GLU A 12 38.80 7.33 41.77
CA GLU A 12 38.38 6.61 40.55
C GLU A 12 37.27 5.59 40.80
N LYS A 13 37.30 4.91 41.95
CA LYS A 13 36.20 4.00 42.32
C LYS A 13 34.89 4.73 42.50
N ASN A 14 34.92 5.87 43.17
CA ASN A 14 33.73 6.68 43.42
C ASN A 14 33.15 7.23 42.10
N TYR A 15 33.99 7.72 41.19
CA TYR A 15 33.53 8.17 39.87
C TYR A 15 32.95 7.04 39.05
N TYR A 16 33.60 5.86 39.05
CA TYR A 16 33.11 4.70 38.35
C TYR A 16 31.74 4.24 38.88
N THR A 17 31.59 4.15 40.20
CA THR A 17 30.34 3.80 40.86
C THR A 17 29.22 4.84 40.53
N PHE A 18 29.55 6.12 40.60
CA PHE A 18 28.62 7.19 40.23
C PHE A 18 28.17 7.09 38.77
N MET A 19 29.11 6.92 37.84
CA MET A 19 28.79 6.75 36.39
C MET A 19 27.97 5.48 36.14
N MET A 20 28.21 4.42 36.86
CA MET A 20 27.45 3.18 36.75
C MET A 20 25.99 3.38 37.21
N VAL A 21 25.80 4.03 38.37
CA VAL A 21 24.46 4.35 38.88
C VAL A 21 23.70 5.26 37.92
N VAL A 22 24.32 6.32 37.42
CA VAL A 22 23.73 7.24 36.45
C VAL A 22 23.35 6.48 35.16
N SER A 23 24.22 5.63 34.66
CA SER A 23 23.97 4.81 33.47
C SER A 23 22.75 3.89 33.66
N VAL A 24 22.65 3.21 34.79
CA VAL A 24 21.50 2.33 35.10
C VAL A 24 20.20 3.14 35.15
N VAL A 25 20.21 4.31 35.80
CA VAL A 25 19.02 5.18 35.86
C VAL A 25 18.61 5.64 34.48
N VAL A 26 19.54 6.07 33.64
CA VAL A 26 19.27 6.47 32.25
C VAL A 26 18.65 5.33 31.43
N TRP A 27 19.21 4.13 31.55
CA TRP A 27 18.68 2.94 30.85
C TRP A 27 17.27 2.58 31.32
N LEU A 28 16.99 2.68 32.63
CA LEU A 28 15.64 2.46 33.16
C LEU A 28 14.65 3.48 32.63
N LEU A 29 15.01 4.77 32.60
CA LEU A 29 14.17 5.81 32.01
C LEU A 29 13.91 5.58 30.53
N CYS A 30 14.94 5.19 29.77
CA CYS A 30 14.78 4.83 28.36
C CYS A 30 13.82 3.64 28.18
N LEU A 31 13.95 2.60 29.00
CA LEU A 31 13.07 1.45 28.96
C LEU A 31 11.61 1.83 29.23
N VAL A 32 11.37 2.63 30.27
CA VAL A 32 10.01 3.14 30.58
C VAL A 32 9.47 3.98 29.42
N GLY A 33 10.29 4.83 28.82
CA GLY A 33 9.91 5.65 27.66
C GLY A 33 9.52 4.78 26.45
N VAL A 34 10.29 3.74 26.14
CA VAL A 34 9.98 2.78 25.06
C VAL A 34 8.67 2.04 25.35
N LEU A 35 8.46 1.56 26.56
CA LEU A 35 7.23 0.87 26.95
C LEU A 35 6.02 1.80 26.84
N ALA A 36 6.13 3.03 27.30
CA ALA A 36 5.08 4.04 27.16
C ALA A 36 4.77 4.31 25.67
N ALA A 37 5.80 4.49 24.84
CA ALA A 37 5.63 4.69 23.41
C ALA A 37 4.90 3.51 22.74
N LEU A 38 5.23 2.28 23.10
CA LEU A 38 4.55 1.09 22.58
C LEU A 38 3.06 1.05 22.95
N VAL A 39 2.72 1.40 24.19
CA VAL A 39 1.32 1.45 24.66
C VAL A 39 0.50 2.48 23.87
N PHE A 40 1.06 3.62 23.53
CA PHE A 40 0.35 4.66 22.79
C PHE A 40 0.38 4.46 21.28
N CYS A 41 1.48 3.99 20.71
CA CYS A 41 1.61 3.83 19.25
C CYS A 41 0.89 2.56 18.73
N LEU A 42 0.88 1.47 19.49
CA LEU A 42 0.27 0.22 19.05
C LEU A 42 -1.23 0.35 18.71
N PRO A 43 -2.08 0.96 19.56
CA PRO A 43 -3.48 1.19 19.23
C PRO A 43 -3.68 2.04 17.97
N LEU A 44 -2.86 3.09 17.77
CA LEU A 44 -2.93 3.93 16.58
C LEU A 44 -2.59 3.15 15.30
N ILE A 45 -1.58 2.29 15.35
CA ILE A 45 -1.23 1.42 14.23
C ILE A 45 -2.38 0.45 13.92
N LEU A 46 -2.98 -0.17 14.95
CA LEU A 46 -4.10 -1.09 14.78
C LEU A 46 -5.33 -0.39 14.18
N ILE A 47 -5.64 0.81 14.65
CA ILE A 47 -6.72 1.63 14.07
C ILE A 47 -6.41 1.97 12.62
N GLY A 48 -5.19 2.39 12.29
CA GLY A 48 -4.77 2.67 10.91
C GLY A 48 -4.91 1.46 9.98
N LEU A 49 -4.49 0.29 10.44
CA LEU A 49 -4.65 -0.97 9.70
C LEU A 49 -6.13 -1.33 9.51
N PHE A 50 -6.95 -1.17 10.54
CA PHE A 50 -8.38 -1.42 10.47
C PHE A 50 -9.09 -0.48 9.49
N VAL A 51 -8.81 0.82 9.55
CA VAL A 51 -9.35 1.81 8.60
C VAL A 51 -8.90 1.50 7.17
N SER A 52 -7.65 1.15 6.97
CA SER A 52 -7.13 0.74 5.65
C SER A 52 -7.83 -0.51 5.12
N TRP A 53 -8.05 -1.50 5.96
CA TRP A 53 -8.81 -2.70 5.60
C TRP A 53 -10.25 -2.37 5.25
N LEU A 54 -10.94 -1.56 6.07
CA LEU A 54 -12.32 -1.13 5.85
C LEU A 54 -12.47 -0.36 4.53
N SER A 55 -11.56 0.59 4.27
CA SER A 55 -11.50 1.35 3.01
C SER A 55 -11.33 0.43 1.80
N SER A 56 -10.52 -0.62 1.93
CA SER A 56 -10.34 -1.63 0.90
C SER A 56 -11.61 -2.43 0.61
N GLN A 57 -12.38 -2.76 1.63
CA GLN A 57 -13.66 -3.47 1.45
C GLN A 57 -14.73 -2.54 0.85
N TYR A 58 -14.79 -1.31 1.33
CA TYR A 58 -15.71 -0.30 0.79
C TYR A 58 -15.44 -0.04 -0.71
N PHE A 59 -14.17 0.15 -1.09
CA PHE A 59 -13.80 0.32 -2.50
C PHE A 59 -14.25 -0.86 -3.36
N LYS A 60 -14.01 -2.09 -2.91
CA LYS A 60 -14.47 -3.29 -3.63
C LYS A 60 -15.99 -3.30 -3.78
N ALA A 61 -16.72 -3.02 -2.70
CA ALA A 61 -18.18 -3.00 -2.72
C ALA A 61 -18.72 -1.96 -3.73
N VAL A 62 -18.13 -0.77 -3.77
CA VAL A 62 -18.51 0.29 -4.73
C VAL A 62 -18.20 -0.14 -6.16
N VAL A 63 -16.99 -0.64 -6.43
CA VAL A 63 -16.60 -1.07 -7.77
C VAL A 63 -17.47 -2.24 -8.25
N PHE A 64 -17.59 -3.29 -7.47
CA PHE A 64 -18.37 -4.48 -7.86
C PHE A 64 -19.88 -4.22 -7.91
N GLY A 65 -20.39 -3.28 -7.09
CA GLY A 65 -21.81 -2.93 -7.06
C GLY A 65 -22.26 -1.96 -8.17
N ASN A 66 -21.33 -1.12 -8.66
CA ASN A 66 -21.70 -0.05 -9.62
C ASN A 66 -21.04 -0.21 -10.99
N SER A 67 -20.27 -1.25 -11.23
CA SER A 67 -19.52 -1.44 -12.47
C SER A 67 -19.73 -2.83 -13.05
N ILE A 68 -19.57 -2.95 -14.35
CA ILE A 68 -19.62 -4.21 -15.08
C ILE A 68 -18.20 -4.70 -15.28
N GLN A 69 -17.92 -5.90 -14.87
CA GLN A 69 -16.61 -6.50 -15.09
C GLN A 69 -16.45 -6.90 -16.56
N VAL A 70 -15.36 -6.47 -17.19
CA VAL A 70 -14.98 -6.85 -18.54
C VAL A 70 -14.58 -8.33 -18.58
N ASN A 71 -15.16 -9.07 -19.50
CA ASN A 71 -14.86 -10.48 -19.76
C ASN A 71 -15.19 -10.85 -21.21
N GLU A 72 -14.90 -12.09 -21.61
CA GLU A 72 -15.14 -12.59 -22.98
C GLU A 72 -16.61 -12.49 -23.43
N LYS A 73 -17.57 -12.50 -22.50
CA LYS A 73 -19.01 -12.38 -22.78
C LYS A 73 -19.48 -10.93 -22.76
N GLN A 74 -18.78 -10.08 -22.02
CA GLN A 74 -19.09 -8.67 -21.83
C GLN A 74 -17.85 -7.83 -22.21
N PHE A 75 -17.97 -7.05 -23.27
CA PHE A 75 -16.86 -6.28 -23.85
C PHE A 75 -15.67 -7.12 -24.33
N PRO A 76 -15.87 -8.09 -25.27
CA PRO A 76 -14.82 -9.01 -25.73
C PRO A 76 -13.62 -8.30 -26.36
N GLU A 77 -13.83 -7.15 -26.99
CA GLU A 77 -12.76 -6.35 -27.59
C GLU A 77 -11.82 -5.79 -26.53
N ILE A 78 -12.38 -5.24 -25.46
CA ILE A 78 -11.60 -4.70 -24.34
C ILE A 78 -10.85 -5.83 -23.61
N ASP A 79 -11.51 -6.97 -23.39
CA ASP A 79 -10.90 -8.14 -22.75
C ASP A 79 -9.69 -8.64 -23.55
N ARG A 80 -9.79 -8.69 -24.88
CA ARG A 80 -8.68 -9.05 -25.78
C ARG A 80 -7.52 -8.07 -25.64
N ILE A 81 -7.79 -6.76 -25.74
CA ILE A 81 -6.78 -5.70 -25.61
C ILE A 81 -6.03 -5.85 -24.28
N VAL A 82 -6.75 -6.02 -23.18
CA VAL A 82 -6.16 -6.16 -21.84
C VAL A 82 -5.27 -7.39 -21.73
N LYS A 83 -5.70 -8.51 -22.30
CA LYS A 83 -4.92 -9.77 -22.30
C LYS A 83 -3.65 -9.65 -23.14
N ASP A 84 -3.73 -9.00 -24.31
CA ASP A 84 -2.59 -8.81 -25.21
C ASP A 84 -1.54 -7.89 -24.58
N PHE A 85 -1.94 -6.72 -24.07
CA PHE A 85 -1.01 -5.83 -23.35
C PHE A 85 -0.43 -6.45 -22.09
N SER A 86 -1.22 -7.24 -21.36
CA SER A 86 -0.70 -7.95 -20.19
C SER A 86 0.41 -8.93 -20.54
N ARG A 87 0.32 -9.56 -21.70
CA ARG A 87 1.35 -10.46 -22.26
C ARG A 87 2.59 -9.67 -22.70
N GLU A 88 2.40 -8.60 -23.47
CA GLU A 88 3.49 -7.76 -23.96
C GLU A 88 4.29 -7.13 -22.81
N LEU A 89 3.61 -6.67 -21.78
CA LEU A 89 4.23 -6.08 -20.58
C LEU A 89 4.77 -7.12 -19.60
N GLY A 90 4.64 -8.41 -19.88
CA GLY A 90 5.11 -9.48 -19.00
C GLY A 90 4.46 -9.46 -17.61
N LEU A 91 3.21 -9.03 -17.52
CA LEU A 91 2.52 -8.94 -16.23
C LEU A 91 2.25 -10.35 -15.68
N SER A 92 2.64 -10.59 -14.44
CA SER A 92 2.39 -11.88 -13.77
C SER A 92 0.89 -12.19 -13.55
N ARG A 93 0.03 -11.18 -13.60
CA ARG A 93 -1.43 -11.28 -13.48
C ARG A 93 -2.10 -10.22 -14.33
N VAL A 94 -3.10 -10.63 -15.09
CA VAL A 94 -3.96 -9.74 -15.87
C VAL A 94 -4.74 -8.85 -14.90
N PRO A 95 -4.79 -7.51 -15.09
CA PRO A 95 -5.59 -6.62 -14.28
C PRO A 95 -7.09 -6.89 -14.46
N LEU A 96 -7.85 -6.65 -13.40
CA LEU A 96 -9.31 -6.69 -13.46
C LEU A 96 -9.81 -5.36 -14.03
N VAL A 97 -10.52 -5.43 -15.15
CA VAL A 97 -11.07 -4.24 -15.81
C VAL A 97 -12.57 -4.14 -15.56
N PHE A 98 -13.02 -2.95 -15.24
CA PHE A 98 -14.42 -2.64 -14.96
C PHE A 98 -14.86 -1.45 -15.80
N VAL A 99 -16.11 -1.48 -16.27
CA VAL A 99 -16.77 -0.36 -16.90
C VAL A 99 -17.82 0.19 -15.94
N GLU A 100 -17.65 1.43 -15.55
CA GLU A 100 -18.51 2.16 -14.62
C GLU A 100 -19.27 3.26 -15.37
N ASN A 101 -20.49 3.58 -14.95
CA ASN A 101 -21.25 4.67 -15.54
C ASN A 101 -20.48 6.00 -15.43
N GLY A 102 -20.26 6.66 -16.56
CA GLY A 102 -19.47 7.89 -16.65
C GLY A 102 -20.24 9.16 -16.31
N ASN A 103 -21.58 9.16 -16.41
CA ASN A 103 -22.42 10.35 -16.27
C ASN A 103 -21.88 11.56 -17.07
N GLY A 104 -21.45 11.33 -18.32
CA GLY A 104 -20.86 12.36 -19.18
C GLY A 104 -19.35 12.55 -18.98
N SER A 105 -18.72 11.80 -18.10
CA SER A 105 -17.27 11.87 -17.88
C SER A 105 -16.52 10.89 -18.76
N VAL A 106 -15.60 11.41 -19.57
CA VAL A 106 -14.68 10.62 -20.42
C VAL A 106 -13.37 10.47 -19.66
N ASN A 107 -13.23 9.39 -18.91
CA ASN A 107 -12.03 9.15 -18.09
C ASN A 107 -11.75 7.65 -17.87
N ALA A 108 -10.50 7.33 -17.53
CA ALA A 108 -10.05 6.02 -17.09
C ALA A 108 -9.06 6.18 -15.95
N PHE A 109 -9.03 5.24 -15.02
CA PHE A 109 -8.04 5.24 -13.95
C PHE A 109 -7.68 3.83 -13.51
N ALA A 110 -6.40 3.67 -13.16
CA ALA A 110 -5.87 2.41 -12.64
C ALA A 110 -5.65 2.54 -11.13
N VAL A 111 -6.07 1.52 -10.39
CA VAL A 111 -5.89 1.44 -8.94
C VAL A 111 -5.21 0.13 -8.60
N LYS A 112 -4.12 0.21 -7.84
CA LYS A 112 -3.49 -0.97 -7.23
C LYS A 112 -3.93 -1.07 -5.78
N MET A 113 -4.59 -2.16 -5.43
CA MET A 113 -5.03 -2.41 -4.06
C MET A 113 -4.52 -3.78 -3.61
N LEU A 114 -3.66 -3.76 -2.57
CA LEU A 114 -2.94 -4.94 -2.11
C LEU A 114 -2.15 -5.57 -3.28
N SER A 115 -2.47 -6.81 -3.66
CA SER A 115 -1.81 -7.53 -4.76
C SER A 115 -2.60 -7.54 -6.08
N LYS A 116 -3.77 -6.89 -6.12
CA LYS A 116 -4.63 -6.85 -7.31
C LYS A 116 -4.56 -5.48 -7.98
N LYS A 117 -4.54 -5.49 -9.31
CA LYS A 117 -4.61 -4.27 -10.14
C LYS A 117 -6.02 -4.19 -10.72
N TYR A 118 -6.61 -3.00 -10.63
CA TYR A 118 -7.93 -2.69 -11.16
C TYR A 118 -7.79 -1.56 -12.18
N VAL A 119 -8.46 -1.69 -13.31
CA VAL A 119 -8.61 -0.62 -14.29
C VAL A 119 -10.10 -0.32 -14.39
N ILE A 120 -10.47 0.93 -14.18
CA ILE A 120 -11.86 1.37 -14.22
C ILE A 120 -11.99 2.33 -15.41
N LEU A 121 -12.82 1.95 -16.36
CA LEU A 121 -13.14 2.74 -17.55
C LEU A 121 -14.52 3.35 -17.37
N LYS A 122 -14.65 4.63 -17.67
CA LYS A 122 -15.98 5.27 -17.72
C LYS A 122 -16.70 4.85 -18.99
N SER A 123 -18.00 4.55 -18.89
CA SER A 123 -18.83 4.11 -20.02
C SER A 123 -18.77 5.08 -21.21
N ASP A 124 -18.77 6.38 -20.93
CA ASP A 124 -18.70 7.40 -21.98
C ASP A 124 -17.39 7.35 -22.78
N LEU A 125 -16.27 7.00 -22.13
CA LEU A 125 -14.99 6.75 -22.80
C LEU A 125 -15.09 5.52 -23.71
N VAL A 126 -15.61 4.43 -23.17
CA VAL A 126 -15.75 3.15 -23.91
C VAL A 126 -16.67 3.35 -25.13
N ASP A 127 -17.82 3.99 -24.94
CA ASP A 127 -18.78 4.27 -26.00
C ASP A 127 -18.17 5.17 -27.09
N LEU A 128 -17.49 6.24 -26.68
CA LEU A 128 -16.80 7.15 -27.60
C LEU A 128 -15.76 6.41 -28.47
N MET A 129 -14.96 5.56 -27.87
CA MET A 129 -13.88 4.85 -28.57
C MET A 129 -14.41 3.73 -29.47
N LEU A 130 -15.35 2.91 -28.99
CA LEU A 130 -15.93 1.83 -29.75
C LEU A 130 -16.79 2.32 -30.93
N ARG A 131 -17.63 3.36 -30.73
CA ARG A 131 -18.46 3.94 -31.82
C ARG A 131 -17.61 4.56 -32.93
N ARG A 132 -16.45 5.10 -32.62
CA ARG A 132 -15.54 5.73 -33.58
C ARG A 132 -14.55 4.73 -34.21
N GLY A 133 -14.59 3.46 -33.84
CA GLY A 133 -13.64 2.45 -34.28
C GLY A 133 -12.19 2.73 -33.81
N ARG A 134 -12.02 3.50 -32.73
CA ARG A 134 -10.72 3.93 -32.21
C ARG A 134 -10.20 2.96 -31.14
N THR A 135 -10.20 1.69 -31.46
CA THR A 135 -9.74 0.61 -30.58
C THR A 135 -8.27 0.75 -30.21
N ASP A 136 -7.44 1.30 -31.13
CA ASP A 136 -6.00 1.53 -30.87
C ASP A 136 -5.77 2.59 -29.81
N GLU A 137 -6.60 3.63 -29.74
CA GLU A 137 -6.52 4.65 -28.70
C GLU A 137 -6.99 4.11 -27.35
N LEU A 138 -8.04 3.31 -27.34
CA LEU A 138 -8.47 2.60 -26.14
C LEU A 138 -7.37 1.66 -25.62
N ALA A 139 -6.69 0.96 -26.54
CA ALA A 139 -5.56 0.13 -26.26
C ALA A 139 -4.39 0.92 -25.61
N MET A 140 -4.10 2.11 -26.17
CA MET A 140 -3.07 3.01 -25.63
C MET A 140 -3.42 3.49 -24.22
N ILE A 141 -4.69 3.83 -23.95
CA ILE A 141 -5.16 4.25 -22.61
C ILE A 141 -5.02 3.10 -21.60
N ILE A 142 -5.36 1.88 -22.01
CA ILE A 142 -5.28 0.71 -21.12
C ILE A 142 -3.82 0.30 -20.86
N GLY A 143 -2.93 0.48 -21.85
CA GLY A 143 -1.51 0.13 -21.74
C GLY A 143 -0.65 1.14 -20.95
N HIS A 144 -1.13 2.37 -20.80
CA HIS A 144 -0.42 3.44 -20.08
C HIS A 144 -0.60 3.32 -18.58
#